data_2226a5dfd1e16e95248549e809bba259
#
_entry.id   2226a5dfd1e16e95248549e809bba259
#
_cell.length_a   1.000
_cell.length_b   1.000
_cell.length_c   1.000
_cell.angle_alpha   90.00
_cell.angle_beta   90.00
_cell.angle_gamma   90.00
#
_symmetry.space_group_name_H-M   'P 1'
#
loop_
_entity.id
_entity.type
_entity.pdbx_description
1 polymer ?
#
loop_
_entity_poly.entity_id
_entity_poly.type
_entity_poly.pdbx_seq_one_letter_code
_entity_poly.pdbx_strand_id
1 'polypeptide(L)'
;MKKLFRLLIILLVILLLAAVLWWFFGRGNPNALWQIVSQQCVPNQQQNDDPAPCLKVDLTQGYVLFKDSKGPYHDLVMPTEKVSGIESPALQTEHAPPYFAQAWNNREHISGELGKPLKDAWLSLAVNSKYGRSQDQLHIHVACLRQDVY
;
A
#
# COMPACT_ATOMS: atom_id res chain seq x y z
N MET A 1 -5.84 51.80 -14.01
CA MET A 1 -5.41 50.67 -14.89
C MET A 1 -4.08 50.04 -14.47
N LYS A 2 -2.96 50.77 -14.35
CA LYS A 2 -1.64 50.19 -14.02
C LYS A 2 -1.57 49.48 -12.65
N LYS A 3 -2.27 49.98 -11.61
CA LYS A 3 -2.30 49.32 -10.28
C LYS A 3 -3.07 47.99 -10.32
N LEU A 4 -4.23 47.95 -10.99
CA LEU A 4 -5.00 46.76 -11.15
C LEU A 4 -4.25 45.65 -11.92
N PHE A 5 -3.55 46.06 -13.00
CA PHE A 5 -2.72 45.14 -13.79
C PHE A 5 -1.57 44.55 -12.96
N ARG A 6 -0.90 45.37 -12.12
CA ARG A 6 0.14 44.84 -11.21
C ARG A 6 -0.42 43.88 -10.17
N LEU A 7 -1.59 44.16 -9.60
CA LEU A 7 -2.24 43.25 -8.66
C LEU A 7 -2.61 41.89 -9.31
N LEU A 8 -3.10 41.91 -10.55
CA LEU A 8 -3.40 40.69 -11.29
C LEU A 8 -2.14 39.86 -11.57
N ILE A 9 -1.01 40.51 -11.92
CA ILE A 9 0.25 39.76 -12.12
C ILE A 9 0.72 39.14 -10.80
N ILE A 10 0.67 39.88 -9.68
CA ILE A 10 1.06 39.36 -8.37
C ILE A 10 0.19 38.15 -7.99
N LEU A 11 -1.13 38.23 -8.19
CA LEU A 11 -2.05 37.13 -7.93
C LEU A 11 -1.73 35.91 -8.79
N LEU A 12 -1.46 36.12 -10.09
CA LEU A 12 -1.08 35.03 -10.99
C LEU A 12 0.21 34.34 -10.54
N VAL A 13 1.22 35.10 -10.13
CA VAL A 13 2.50 34.56 -9.62
C VAL A 13 2.26 33.75 -8.34
N ILE A 14 1.45 34.24 -7.42
CA ILE A 14 1.10 33.52 -6.18
C ILE A 14 0.41 32.20 -6.50
N LEU A 15 -0.55 32.20 -7.41
CA LEU A 15 -1.26 30.97 -7.83
C LEU A 15 -0.32 29.97 -8.50
N LEU A 16 0.60 30.42 -9.34
CA LEU A 16 1.61 29.56 -9.95
C LEU A 16 2.56 28.97 -8.91
N LEU A 17 3.03 29.77 -7.96
CA LEU A 17 3.86 29.27 -6.85
C LEU A 17 3.12 28.28 -5.97
N ALA A 18 1.86 28.55 -5.65
CA ALA A 18 1.02 27.61 -4.90
C ALA A 18 0.81 26.29 -5.65
N ALA A 19 0.58 26.33 -6.97
CA ALA A 19 0.44 25.15 -7.81
C ALA A 19 1.76 24.35 -7.86
N VAL A 20 2.91 25.01 -7.98
CA VAL A 20 4.22 24.36 -7.95
C VAL A 20 4.48 23.73 -6.59
N LEU A 21 4.22 24.43 -5.50
CA LEU A 21 4.36 23.88 -4.15
C LEU A 21 3.45 22.68 -3.95
N TRP A 22 2.20 22.76 -4.40
CA TRP A 22 1.29 21.59 -4.32
C TRP A 22 1.77 20.42 -5.17
N TRP A 23 2.34 20.66 -6.34
CA TRP A 23 2.95 19.64 -7.18
C TRP A 23 4.11 18.90 -6.47
N PHE A 24 4.98 19.64 -5.77
CA PHE A 24 6.15 19.08 -5.09
C PHE A 24 5.82 18.47 -3.73
N PHE A 25 4.92 19.07 -2.95
CA PHE A 25 4.63 18.67 -1.56
C PHE A 25 3.29 17.95 -1.37
N GLY A 26 2.36 18.08 -2.32
CA GLY A 26 1.04 17.44 -2.25
C GLY A 26 1.03 15.96 -2.63
N ARG A 27 2.13 15.45 -3.20
CA ARG A 27 2.28 14.01 -3.48
C ARG A 27 2.83 13.34 -2.25
N GLY A 28 2.09 12.36 -1.69
CA GLY A 28 2.56 11.52 -0.60
C GLY A 28 3.86 10.78 -0.96
N ASN A 29 4.54 10.25 0.05
CA ASN A 29 5.76 9.46 -0.16
C ASN A 29 5.42 8.12 -0.87
N PRO A 30 5.84 7.90 -2.12
CA PRO A 30 5.53 6.67 -2.86
C PRO A 30 6.27 5.44 -2.30
N ASN A 31 7.25 5.63 -1.45
CA ASN A 31 8.02 4.57 -0.83
C ASN A 31 7.62 4.31 0.64
N ALA A 32 6.52 4.88 1.12
CA ALA A 32 6.15 4.75 2.54
C ALA A 32 5.95 3.29 2.95
N LEU A 33 5.23 2.49 2.17
CA LEU A 33 5.05 1.06 2.46
C LEU A 33 6.39 0.30 2.40
N TRP A 34 7.23 0.58 1.43
CA TRP A 34 8.57 -0.02 1.36
C TRP A 34 9.42 0.32 2.58
N GLN A 35 9.39 1.58 3.04
CA GLN A 35 10.12 2.00 4.23
C GLN A 35 9.64 1.27 5.48
N ILE A 36 8.33 1.07 5.65
CA ILE A 36 7.78 0.29 6.76
C ILE A 36 8.31 -1.15 6.71
N VAL A 37 8.23 -1.81 5.56
CA VAL A 37 8.71 -3.20 5.41
C VAL A 37 10.20 -3.30 5.68
N SER A 38 11.02 -2.50 4.97
CA SER A 38 12.48 -2.65 4.96
C SER A 38 13.20 -2.06 6.16
N GLN A 39 12.61 -1.05 6.82
CA GLN A 39 13.26 -0.34 7.92
C GLN A 39 12.67 -0.69 9.30
N GLN A 40 11.50 -1.33 9.34
CA GLN A 40 10.82 -1.66 10.60
C GLN A 40 10.47 -3.15 10.67
N CYS A 41 9.50 -3.64 9.87
CA CYS A 41 8.98 -4.99 10.01
C CYS A 41 10.05 -6.07 9.87
N VAL A 42 10.83 -6.05 8.79
CA VAL A 42 11.87 -7.05 8.53
C VAL A 42 13.00 -6.97 9.56
N PRO A 43 13.58 -5.80 9.86
CA PRO A 43 14.61 -5.70 10.90
C PRO A 43 14.12 -6.10 12.29
N ASN A 44 12.92 -5.71 12.68
CA ASN A 44 12.35 -6.08 13.97
C ASN A 44 12.16 -7.60 14.10
N GLN A 45 11.64 -8.23 13.04
CA GLN A 45 11.50 -9.69 13.01
C GLN A 45 12.84 -10.39 13.12
N GLN A 46 13.86 -9.89 12.41
CA GLN A 46 15.20 -10.50 12.41
C GLN A 46 15.95 -10.36 13.75
N GLN A 47 15.78 -9.22 14.42
CA GLN A 47 16.54 -8.87 15.63
C GLN A 47 15.82 -9.25 16.91
N ASN A 48 14.51 -9.18 16.93
CA ASN A 48 13.71 -9.24 18.15
C ASN A 48 12.63 -10.35 18.11
N ASP A 49 12.50 -11.06 16.98
CA ASP A 49 11.38 -11.97 16.70
C ASP A 49 10.01 -11.31 16.87
N ASP A 50 9.94 -10.03 16.53
CA ASP A 50 8.76 -9.18 16.61
C ASP A 50 8.43 -8.60 15.22
N PRO A 51 7.29 -8.93 14.60
CA PRO A 51 6.94 -8.41 13.29
C PRO A 51 6.52 -6.93 13.29
N ALA A 52 6.30 -6.31 14.44
CA ALA A 52 5.77 -4.94 14.54
C ALA A 52 6.59 -3.93 13.69
N PRO A 53 5.91 -2.99 13.02
CA PRO A 53 4.48 -2.70 13.00
C PRO A 53 3.65 -3.60 12.07
N CYS A 54 4.25 -4.60 11.43
CA CYS A 54 3.52 -5.60 10.67
C CYS A 54 2.78 -6.58 11.60
N LEU A 55 1.75 -7.23 11.08
CA LEU A 55 1.02 -8.29 11.78
C LEU A 55 1.77 -9.62 11.73
N LYS A 56 2.49 -9.84 10.61
CA LYS A 56 3.30 -11.03 10.37
C LYS A 56 4.44 -10.68 9.42
N VAL A 57 5.60 -11.29 9.66
CA VAL A 57 6.73 -11.32 8.72
C VAL A 57 7.14 -12.77 8.50
N ASP A 58 7.05 -13.23 7.27
CA ASP A 58 7.51 -14.56 6.87
C ASP A 58 8.74 -14.43 5.99
N LEU A 59 9.91 -14.50 6.61
CA LEU A 59 11.20 -14.37 5.92
C LEU A 59 11.48 -15.53 4.96
N THR A 60 10.94 -16.71 5.25
CA THR A 60 11.13 -17.91 4.42
C THR A 60 10.33 -17.82 3.11
N GLN A 61 9.08 -17.36 3.22
CA GLN A 61 8.20 -17.19 2.07
C GLN A 61 8.30 -15.80 1.44
N GLY A 62 9.07 -14.89 2.02
CA GLY A 62 9.39 -13.58 1.46
C GLY A 62 8.24 -12.57 1.46
N TYR A 63 7.35 -12.58 2.46
CA TYR A 63 6.23 -11.64 2.54
C TYR A 63 5.97 -11.13 3.96
N VAL A 64 5.24 -10.02 4.03
CA VAL A 64 4.67 -9.48 5.26
C VAL A 64 3.16 -9.32 5.14
N LEU A 65 2.45 -9.46 6.26
CA LEU A 65 1.05 -9.05 6.42
C LEU A 65 1.03 -7.75 7.22
N PHE A 66 0.36 -6.74 6.70
CA PHE A 66 0.29 -5.40 7.29
C PHE A 66 -1.14 -4.90 7.34
N LYS A 67 -1.50 -4.18 8.41
CA LYS A 67 -2.82 -3.56 8.54
C LYS A 67 -2.91 -2.29 7.71
N ASP A 68 -3.88 -2.23 6.77
CA ASP A 68 -4.13 -0.99 6.04
C ASP A 68 -4.75 0.07 6.96
N SER A 69 -4.26 1.28 6.83
CA SER A 69 -4.79 2.46 7.53
C SER A 69 -6.19 2.89 7.06
N LYS A 70 -6.66 2.37 5.92
CA LYS A 70 -7.92 2.77 5.30
C LYS A 70 -9.17 2.12 5.88
N GLY A 71 -9.05 1.43 6.98
CA GLY A 71 -10.23 0.95 7.71
C GLY A 71 -10.06 -0.44 8.33
N PRO A 72 -11.07 -0.89 9.09
CA PRO A 72 -11.12 -2.23 9.61
C PRO A 72 -11.30 -3.25 8.47
N TYR A 73 -10.94 -4.50 8.73
CA TYR A 73 -11.16 -5.63 7.81
C TYR A 73 -10.45 -5.44 6.45
N HIS A 74 -9.28 -4.83 6.48
CA HIS A 74 -8.49 -4.54 5.30
C HIS A 74 -7.00 -4.70 5.61
N ASP A 75 -6.38 -5.71 5.02
CA ASP A 75 -4.97 -6.02 5.18
C ASP A 75 -4.22 -5.88 3.85
N LEU A 76 -2.90 -5.74 3.94
CA LEU A 76 -1.99 -5.70 2.81
C LEU A 76 -0.99 -6.87 2.94
N VAL A 77 -0.85 -7.64 1.87
CA VAL A 77 0.27 -8.56 1.72
C VAL A 77 1.30 -7.92 0.79
N MET A 78 2.53 -7.82 1.28
CA MET A 78 3.63 -7.17 0.58
C MET A 78 4.87 -8.06 0.56
N PRO A 79 5.69 -8.02 -0.52
CA PRO A 79 7.01 -8.65 -0.53
C PRO A 79 7.94 -8.08 0.54
N THR A 80 8.83 -8.93 1.10
CA THR A 80 9.97 -8.47 1.91
C THR A 80 11.04 -7.78 1.06
N GLU A 81 11.04 -8.02 -0.24
CA GLU A 81 11.91 -7.39 -1.23
C GLU A 81 11.23 -6.20 -1.91
N LYS A 82 12.03 -5.32 -2.52
CA LYS A 82 11.49 -4.19 -3.30
C LYS A 82 10.90 -4.70 -4.62
N VAL A 83 9.60 -4.70 -4.70
CA VAL A 83 8.82 -4.98 -5.92
C VAL A 83 7.88 -3.81 -6.17
N SER A 84 8.08 -3.07 -7.25
CA SER A 84 7.37 -1.80 -7.48
C SER A 84 5.86 -1.97 -7.69
N GLY A 85 5.42 -3.05 -8.32
CA GLY A 85 4.02 -3.32 -8.59
C GLY A 85 3.82 -4.59 -9.40
N ILE A 86 2.57 -4.85 -9.77
CA ILE A 86 2.16 -6.08 -10.49
C ILE A 86 2.86 -6.25 -11.85
N GLU A 87 3.31 -5.16 -12.45
CA GLU A 87 4.04 -5.17 -13.72
C GLU A 87 5.55 -5.42 -13.55
N SER A 88 6.04 -5.62 -12.33
CA SER A 88 7.47 -5.82 -12.09
C SER A 88 8.00 -7.09 -12.77
N PRO A 89 9.12 -7.03 -13.49
CA PRO A 89 9.75 -8.22 -14.07
C PRO A 89 10.12 -9.29 -13.03
N ALA A 90 10.34 -8.90 -11.77
CA ALA A 90 10.61 -9.83 -10.68
C ALA A 90 9.48 -10.84 -10.45
N LEU A 91 8.25 -10.51 -10.84
CA LEU A 91 7.09 -11.40 -10.73
C LEU A 91 6.94 -12.38 -11.92
N GLN A 92 7.72 -12.19 -12.97
CA GLN A 92 7.66 -13.00 -14.19
C GLN A 92 8.72 -14.12 -14.19
N THR A 93 9.45 -14.27 -13.12
CA THR A 93 10.47 -15.32 -12.99
C THR A 93 9.81 -16.63 -12.53
N GLU A 94 10.41 -17.76 -12.91
CA GLU A 94 9.94 -19.10 -12.51
C GLU A 94 9.91 -19.30 -10.97
N HIS A 95 10.75 -18.55 -10.26
CA HIS A 95 10.90 -18.64 -8.81
C HIS A 95 10.21 -17.48 -8.06
N ALA A 96 9.36 -16.70 -8.74
CA ALA A 96 8.63 -15.62 -8.09
C ALA A 96 7.74 -16.16 -6.96
N PRO A 97 7.81 -15.59 -5.74
CA PRO A 97 6.95 -16.03 -4.66
C PRO A 97 5.46 -15.87 -5.02
N PRO A 98 4.60 -16.81 -4.61
CA PRO A 98 3.17 -16.78 -4.97
C PRO A 98 2.39 -15.81 -4.07
N TYR A 99 2.65 -14.51 -4.18
CA TYR A 99 2.10 -13.49 -3.29
C TYR A 99 0.57 -13.47 -3.21
N PHE A 100 -0.14 -13.79 -4.30
CA PHE A 100 -1.60 -13.90 -4.27
C PHE A 100 -2.07 -15.11 -3.45
N ALA A 101 -1.38 -16.24 -3.53
CA ALA A 101 -1.69 -17.40 -2.68
C ALA A 101 -1.39 -17.08 -1.21
N GLN A 102 -0.30 -16.38 -0.93
CA GLN A 102 0.04 -15.92 0.42
C GLN A 102 -1.03 -14.95 0.94
N ALA A 103 -1.52 -14.02 0.11
CA ALA A 103 -2.61 -13.12 0.48
C ALA A 103 -3.90 -13.91 0.81
N TRP A 104 -4.25 -14.88 -0.02
CA TRP A 104 -5.39 -15.76 0.21
C TRP A 104 -5.26 -16.57 1.51
N ASN A 105 -4.09 -17.13 1.77
CA ASN A 105 -3.83 -17.93 2.97
C ASN A 105 -3.87 -17.11 4.28
N ASN A 106 -3.67 -15.81 4.23
CA ASN A 106 -3.75 -14.93 5.40
C ASN A 106 -5.12 -14.25 5.57
N ARG A 107 -6.12 -14.56 4.73
CA ARG A 107 -7.47 -13.93 4.79
C ARG A 107 -8.22 -14.17 6.09
N GLU A 108 -7.87 -15.22 6.83
CA GLU A 108 -8.50 -15.55 8.11
C GLU A 108 -8.26 -14.49 9.18
N HIS A 109 -7.21 -13.66 9.04
CA HIS A 109 -6.98 -12.54 9.94
C HIS A 109 -8.18 -11.58 9.94
N ILE A 110 -8.78 -11.31 8.77
CA ILE A 110 -9.97 -10.45 8.66
C ILE A 110 -11.18 -11.09 9.37
N SER A 111 -11.34 -12.42 9.29
CA SER A 111 -12.39 -13.13 10.04
C SER A 111 -12.18 -13.01 11.54
N GLY A 112 -10.93 -13.08 12.00
CA GLY A 112 -10.55 -12.88 13.41
C GLY A 112 -10.89 -11.47 13.90
N GLU A 113 -10.57 -10.44 13.13
CA GLU A 113 -10.93 -9.05 13.46
C GLU A 113 -12.45 -8.83 13.49
N LEU A 114 -13.19 -9.50 12.59
CA LEU A 114 -14.64 -9.40 12.52
C LEU A 114 -15.34 -10.16 13.66
N GLY A 115 -14.63 -11.05 14.34
CA GLY A 115 -15.16 -11.92 15.40
C GLY A 115 -16.13 -12.98 14.88
N LYS A 116 -16.16 -13.26 13.58
CA LYS A 116 -17.00 -14.30 12.96
C LYS A 116 -16.39 -14.80 11.66
N PRO A 117 -16.65 -16.05 11.26
CA PRO A 117 -16.20 -16.59 9.99
C PRO A 117 -16.76 -15.79 8.82
N LEU A 118 -15.90 -15.46 7.86
CA LEU A 118 -16.30 -14.89 6.58
C LEU A 118 -16.38 -15.99 5.52
N LYS A 119 -17.38 -15.91 4.66
CA LYS A 119 -17.42 -16.72 3.44
C LYS A 119 -16.39 -16.20 2.46
N ASP A 120 -15.68 -17.11 1.78
CA ASP A 120 -14.68 -16.74 0.77
C ASP A 120 -15.25 -15.82 -0.33
N ALA A 121 -16.52 -16.00 -0.69
CA ALA A 121 -17.22 -15.15 -1.66
C ALA A 121 -17.38 -13.67 -1.21
N TRP A 122 -17.14 -13.36 0.06
CA TRP A 122 -17.24 -12.00 0.60
C TRP A 122 -15.87 -11.31 0.76
N LEU A 123 -14.83 -11.97 0.27
CA LEU A 123 -13.46 -11.45 0.29
C LEU A 123 -13.00 -11.10 -1.11
N SER A 124 -12.14 -10.13 -1.20
CA SER A 124 -11.48 -9.71 -2.43
C SER A 124 -9.98 -9.66 -2.24
N LEU A 125 -9.26 -10.04 -3.30
CA LEU A 125 -7.85 -9.74 -3.49
C LEU A 125 -7.75 -8.73 -4.64
N ALA A 126 -7.08 -7.62 -4.41
CA ALA A 126 -6.94 -6.57 -5.42
C ALA A 126 -5.54 -5.95 -5.38
N VAL A 127 -5.07 -5.48 -6.53
CA VAL A 127 -3.87 -4.68 -6.67
C VAL A 127 -4.14 -3.45 -7.52
N ASN A 128 -3.47 -2.37 -7.21
CA ASN A 128 -3.53 -1.17 -8.04
C ASN A 128 -2.61 -1.31 -9.26
N SER A 129 -3.08 -0.82 -10.40
CA SER A 129 -2.27 -0.70 -11.61
C SER A 129 -1.14 0.32 -11.42
N LYS A 130 -0.16 0.29 -12.32
CA LYS A 130 0.95 1.26 -12.35
C LYS A 130 0.50 2.72 -12.29
N TYR A 131 -0.62 3.05 -12.94
CA TYR A 131 -1.12 4.42 -13.03
C TYR A 131 -2.11 4.78 -11.92
N GLY A 132 -2.63 3.78 -11.20
CA GLY A 132 -3.62 3.97 -10.12
C GLY A 132 -3.04 3.87 -8.71
N ARG A 133 -1.78 3.42 -8.56
CA ARG A 133 -1.16 3.28 -7.24
C ARG A 133 -0.51 4.58 -6.76
N SER A 134 -0.53 4.78 -5.45
CA SER A 134 0.20 5.85 -4.77
C SER A 134 1.50 5.38 -4.13
N GLN A 135 1.74 4.06 -4.09
CA GLN A 135 2.89 3.42 -3.45
C GLN A 135 3.66 2.57 -4.45
N ASP A 136 4.98 2.71 -4.48
CA ASP A 136 5.90 1.93 -5.31
C ASP A 136 6.46 0.72 -4.57
N GLN A 137 5.61 0.02 -3.86
CA GLN A 137 5.79 -1.32 -3.32
C GLN A 137 4.55 -2.14 -3.67
N LEU A 138 4.74 -3.34 -4.21
CA LEU A 138 3.63 -4.27 -4.46
C LEU A 138 2.88 -4.50 -3.14
N HIS A 139 1.60 -4.28 -3.16
CA HIS A 139 0.71 -4.54 -2.04
C HIS A 139 -0.59 -5.12 -2.58
N ILE A 140 -0.90 -6.32 -2.10
CA ILE A 140 -2.14 -7.02 -2.42
C ILE A 140 -3.10 -6.70 -1.29
N HIS A 141 -4.18 -6.02 -1.62
CA HIS A 141 -5.27 -5.75 -0.70
C HIS A 141 -6.06 -7.03 -0.45
N VAL A 142 -6.23 -7.37 0.81
CA VAL A 142 -7.14 -8.43 1.27
C VAL A 142 -8.23 -7.73 2.05
N ALA A 143 -9.46 -7.74 1.56
CA ALA A 143 -10.53 -6.95 2.15
C ALA A 143 -11.89 -7.61 2.01
N CYS A 144 -12.82 -7.25 2.90
CA CYS A 144 -14.22 -7.57 2.72
C CYS A 144 -14.78 -6.81 1.51
N LEU A 145 -15.60 -7.48 0.70
CA LEU A 145 -16.40 -6.83 -0.31
C LEU A 145 -17.46 -5.92 0.35
N ARG A 146 -17.74 -4.81 -0.28
CA ARG A 146 -18.84 -3.95 0.11
C ARG A 146 -20.19 -4.65 -0.18
N GLN A 147 -21.20 -4.39 0.64
CA GLN A 147 -22.52 -5.03 0.49
C GLN A 147 -23.20 -4.76 -0.85
N ASP A 148 -22.86 -3.67 -1.52
CA ASP A 148 -23.41 -3.29 -2.83
C ASP A 148 -22.69 -4.00 -4.01
N VAL A 149 -21.72 -4.88 -3.75
CA VAL A 149 -20.93 -5.60 -4.76
C VAL A 149 -21.30 -7.09 -4.84
N TYR A 150 -22.23 -7.58 -4.01
CA TYR A 150 -22.69 -8.97 -4.03
C TYR A 150 -23.77 -9.20 -5.07
#